data_cf771d532ef2c355442aa405bfe42b7f
#
_entry.id   cf771d532ef2c355442aa405bfe42b7f
#
_cell.length_a   1.000
_cell.length_b   1.000
_cell.length_c   1.000
_cell.angle_alpha   90.00
_cell.angle_beta   90.00
_cell.angle_gamma   90.00
#
_symmetry.space_group_name_H-M   'P 1'
#
loop_
_entity.id
_entity.type
_entity.pdbx_description
1 polymer ?
#
loop_
_entity_poly.entity_id
_entity_poly.type
_entity_poly.pdbx_seq_one_letter_code
_entity_poly.pdbx_strand_id
1 'polypeptide(L)'
;MSSLRVFLPVALVCMMSPAITTAGGESDPLLLKAMKAELQRTMSELHSQQQPPYFLSYCITETNSRSLSASFGKLESHQANKQRLLDLDLRVGDYSFDNTHIIRGQSFDMGGGRGAVPVPLMDEEPAIRQCLWTATDRAFKAAVERFGKAKTNKAVKVKEEDLSADFSQEKAVQHRDALRELRVDTAQWSGILRRVSARFTSDPRIYSARVYFQSDVNVKFYVNSEGSEIVSCEPIVKLFITASTKADDGMTLPLYRSYTAFSDDRLPVEAQLTKDADDMVSLLAKLREAPLAETYTGPAILSGRSAGVFFHEIFGHRVEGHRQKDPNSAQTFKSFVNKKILPSFIDVVFDPTKKQRGETDLVGYFEFDDEGVPARKVVSVKDGIFTSFLMCRSPIEGFASSNGHGRRQAGYRVVARQSNLMVEAREQISLDSLSNALRAECKRQNKDYGLLFDDISGGFTFTGRTVPNAFNVQPLVVYKIYADGRPNELVRGVDLIGTPLATFNNIIAAGDDCGIFNGVCGAESGGVPVSASSPSLLVSTIEVQKKSKSQAKPPILDHPVPSSAKP
;
A
#
# COMPACT_ATOMS: atom_id res chain seq x y z
N MET A 1 -22.98 -78.26 24.69
CA MET A 1 -23.46 -76.88 24.89
C MET A 1 -22.65 -75.96 23.93
N SER A 2 -23.26 -75.62 22.85
CA SER A 2 -22.68 -75.06 21.64
C SER A 2 -22.52 -73.51 21.71
N SER A 3 -21.33 -73.03 21.49
CA SER A 3 -21.03 -71.62 21.32
C SER A 3 -21.01 -71.23 19.82
N LEU A 4 -22.01 -70.45 19.43
CA LEU A 4 -22.17 -69.92 18.08
C LEU A 4 -21.17 -68.77 17.91
N ARG A 5 -20.25 -68.90 16.96
CA ARG A 5 -19.38 -67.80 16.51
C ARG A 5 -20.04 -67.15 15.29
N VAL A 6 -20.38 -65.86 15.46
CA VAL A 6 -20.87 -65.01 14.37
C VAL A 6 -19.65 -64.44 13.66
N PHE A 7 -19.49 -64.73 12.38
CA PHE A 7 -18.53 -64.08 11.45
C PHE A 7 -19.18 -62.81 10.86
N LEU A 8 -18.61 -61.64 11.12
CA LEU A 8 -18.91 -60.41 10.40
C LEU A 8 -17.96 -60.32 9.18
N PRO A 9 -18.44 -60.02 7.97
CA PRO A 9 -17.57 -59.75 6.88
C PRO A 9 -17.02 -58.32 6.93
N VAL A 10 -15.68 -58.19 6.88
CA VAL A 10 -14.99 -56.90 6.70
C VAL A 10 -15.16 -56.47 5.26
N ALA A 11 -15.94 -55.43 5.03
CA ALA A 11 -16.01 -54.76 3.74
C ALA A 11 -14.77 -53.93 3.50
N LEU A 12 -13.97 -54.33 2.51
CA LEU A 12 -12.81 -53.60 2.02
C LEU A 12 -13.29 -52.38 1.22
N VAL A 13 -13.30 -51.20 1.84
CA VAL A 13 -13.57 -49.93 1.14
C VAL A 13 -12.31 -49.56 0.37
N CYS A 14 -12.36 -49.80 -0.94
CA CYS A 14 -11.36 -49.29 -1.89
C CYS A 14 -11.50 -47.77 -1.95
N MET A 15 -10.62 -47.03 -1.27
CA MET A 15 -10.49 -45.58 -1.47
C MET A 15 -9.93 -45.34 -2.88
N MET A 16 -10.81 -45.02 -3.82
CA MET A 16 -10.41 -44.42 -5.08
C MET A 16 -9.91 -42.99 -4.78
N SER A 17 -8.59 -42.78 -4.84
CA SER A 17 -8.00 -41.45 -4.96
C SER A 17 -8.59 -40.75 -6.19
N PRO A 18 -9.09 -39.52 -6.08
CA PRO A 18 -9.48 -38.80 -7.29
C PRO A 18 -8.22 -38.60 -8.15
N ALA A 19 -8.26 -39.13 -9.36
CA ALA A 19 -7.28 -38.82 -10.39
C ALA A 19 -7.27 -37.31 -10.56
N ILE A 20 -6.11 -36.68 -10.34
CA ILE A 20 -5.83 -35.32 -10.75
C ILE A 20 -5.97 -35.33 -12.27
N THR A 21 -7.11 -34.89 -12.79
CA THR A 21 -7.29 -34.54 -14.17
C THR A 21 -6.36 -33.36 -14.42
N THR A 22 -5.23 -33.63 -15.08
CA THR A 22 -4.45 -32.60 -15.75
C THR A 22 -5.41 -31.89 -16.71
N ALA A 23 -5.74 -30.64 -16.38
CA ALA A 23 -6.52 -29.78 -17.25
C ALA A 23 -5.86 -29.81 -18.63
N GLY A 24 -6.62 -30.18 -19.65
CA GLY A 24 -6.19 -30.18 -21.03
C GLY A 24 -5.64 -28.80 -21.36
N GLY A 25 -4.48 -28.76 -22.02
CA GLY A 25 -3.73 -27.54 -22.28
C GLY A 25 -4.57 -26.47 -22.96
N GLU A 26 -5.01 -25.50 -22.19
CA GLU A 26 -5.43 -24.21 -22.74
C GLU A 26 -4.21 -23.62 -23.45
N SER A 27 -4.37 -23.28 -24.73
CA SER A 27 -3.30 -22.64 -25.51
C SER A 27 -2.87 -21.33 -24.82
N ASP A 28 -1.57 -21.06 -24.77
CA ASP A 28 -1.05 -19.81 -24.23
C ASP A 28 -1.81 -18.61 -24.80
N PRO A 29 -2.20 -17.63 -23.96
CA PRO A 29 -2.73 -16.37 -24.48
C PRO A 29 -1.75 -15.79 -25.51
N LEU A 30 -2.28 -15.27 -26.62
CA LEU A 30 -1.46 -14.75 -27.72
C LEU A 30 -0.42 -13.75 -27.24
N LEU A 31 -0.78 -12.93 -26.27
CA LEU A 31 0.11 -11.95 -25.65
C LEU A 31 1.33 -12.62 -24.99
N LEU A 32 1.12 -13.67 -24.20
CA LEU A 32 2.19 -14.41 -23.54
C LEU A 32 3.09 -15.10 -24.58
N LYS A 33 2.48 -15.68 -25.63
CA LYS A 33 3.20 -16.31 -26.74
C LYS A 33 4.12 -15.31 -27.46
N ALA A 34 3.60 -14.11 -27.77
CA ALA A 34 4.36 -13.05 -28.42
C ALA A 34 5.54 -12.58 -27.54
N MET A 35 5.31 -12.42 -26.23
CA MET A 35 6.34 -12.04 -25.27
C MET A 35 7.47 -13.09 -25.19
N LYS A 36 7.13 -14.38 -25.10
CA LYS A 36 8.10 -15.47 -25.06
C LYS A 36 8.95 -15.54 -26.34
N ALA A 37 8.29 -15.46 -27.50
CA ALA A 37 8.95 -15.48 -28.80
C ALA A 37 9.95 -14.31 -28.95
N GLU A 38 9.56 -13.10 -28.54
CA GLU A 38 10.42 -11.93 -28.65
C GLU A 38 11.54 -11.94 -27.61
N LEU A 39 11.29 -12.42 -26.39
CA LEU A 39 12.32 -12.63 -25.36
C LEU A 39 13.43 -13.57 -25.86
N GLN A 40 13.02 -14.74 -26.37
CA GLN A 40 13.97 -15.74 -26.87
C GLN A 40 14.77 -15.21 -28.06
N ARG A 41 14.10 -14.57 -29.05
CA ARG A 41 14.78 -13.96 -30.20
C ARG A 41 15.80 -12.91 -29.76
N THR A 42 15.39 -11.99 -28.89
CA THR A 42 16.22 -10.90 -28.41
C THR A 42 17.48 -11.41 -27.67
N MET A 43 17.32 -12.33 -26.74
CA MET A 43 18.45 -12.88 -25.99
C MET A 43 19.44 -13.61 -26.92
N SER A 44 18.93 -14.33 -27.92
CA SER A 44 19.76 -15.02 -28.91
C SER A 44 20.55 -14.05 -29.80
N GLU A 45 19.88 -13.02 -30.35
CA GLU A 45 20.53 -12.07 -31.26
C GLU A 45 21.52 -11.14 -30.54
N LEU A 46 21.20 -10.69 -29.34
CA LEU A 46 22.07 -9.80 -28.56
C LEU A 46 23.24 -10.53 -27.90
N HIS A 47 23.26 -11.88 -27.87
CA HIS A 47 24.36 -12.65 -27.32
C HIS A 47 25.71 -12.35 -27.97
N SER A 48 25.72 -12.03 -29.27
CA SER A 48 26.94 -11.71 -30.04
C SER A 48 27.45 -10.29 -29.87
N GLN A 49 26.74 -9.44 -29.14
CA GLN A 49 27.14 -8.04 -28.90
C GLN A 49 28.36 -7.97 -27.96
N GLN A 50 29.14 -6.90 -28.06
CA GLN A 50 30.32 -6.67 -27.21
C GLN A 50 29.98 -6.65 -25.71
N GLN A 51 28.75 -6.22 -25.37
CA GLN A 51 28.21 -6.21 -24.03
C GLN A 51 26.80 -6.83 -24.07
N PRO A 52 26.69 -8.18 -24.07
CA PRO A 52 25.41 -8.85 -24.14
C PRO A 52 24.58 -8.61 -22.86
N PRO A 53 23.25 -8.58 -22.95
CA PRO A 53 22.42 -8.60 -21.76
C PRO A 53 22.51 -9.98 -21.09
N TYR A 54 22.63 -9.97 -19.76
CA TYR A 54 22.55 -11.20 -18.97
C TYR A 54 21.14 -11.48 -18.46
N PHE A 55 20.29 -10.44 -18.40
CA PHE A 55 18.92 -10.52 -17.95
C PHE A 55 18.01 -9.63 -18.79
N LEU A 56 16.83 -10.15 -19.10
CA LEU A 56 15.73 -9.43 -19.73
C LEU A 56 14.41 -9.93 -19.14
N SER A 57 13.53 -9.03 -18.77
CA SER A 57 12.13 -9.35 -18.46
C SER A 57 11.17 -8.43 -19.21
N TYR A 58 10.02 -8.99 -19.58
CA TYR A 58 8.85 -8.25 -20.04
C TYR A 58 7.72 -8.43 -19.03
N CYS A 59 7.06 -7.33 -18.69
CA CYS A 59 5.81 -7.35 -17.95
C CYS A 59 4.78 -6.51 -18.71
N ILE A 60 3.71 -7.13 -19.20
CA ILE A 60 2.58 -6.39 -19.76
C ILE A 60 1.44 -6.41 -18.76
N THR A 61 1.02 -5.22 -18.34
CA THR A 61 -0.16 -5.03 -17.48
C THR A 61 -1.33 -4.60 -18.34
N GLU A 62 -2.36 -5.43 -18.43
CA GLU A 62 -3.66 -5.06 -18.98
C GLU A 62 -4.57 -4.62 -17.84
N THR A 63 -5.04 -3.38 -17.88
CA THR A 63 -6.01 -2.84 -16.93
C THR A 63 -7.34 -2.63 -17.62
N ASN A 64 -8.40 -3.21 -17.07
CA ASN A 64 -9.79 -2.92 -17.45
C ASN A 64 -10.46 -2.27 -16.23
N SER A 65 -11.05 -1.09 -16.44
CA SER A 65 -11.51 -0.24 -15.35
C SER A 65 -12.91 0.33 -15.63
N ARG A 66 -13.73 0.43 -14.59
CA ARG A 66 -14.99 1.17 -14.57
C ARG A 66 -14.99 2.09 -13.37
N SER A 67 -15.31 3.36 -13.58
CA SER A 67 -15.45 4.33 -12.49
C SER A 67 -16.70 5.17 -12.63
N LEU A 68 -17.30 5.48 -11.49
CA LEU A 68 -18.49 6.31 -11.36
C LEU A 68 -18.27 7.29 -10.21
N SER A 69 -18.78 8.51 -10.35
CA SER A 69 -18.85 9.46 -9.24
C SER A 69 -20.17 10.20 -9.20
N ALA A 70 -20.62 10.51 -7.99
CA ALA A 70 -21.79 11.31 -7.75
C ALA A 70 -21.53 12.34 -6.66
N SER A 71 -22.15 13.51 -6.78
CA SER A 71 -22.07 14.62 -5.85
C SER A 71 -23.45 15.21 -5.63
N PHE A 72 -23.82 15.46 -4.38
CA PHE A 72 -25.11 16.04 -4.01
C PHE A 72 -26.32 15.45 -4.74
N GLY A 73 -26.36 14.12 -4.88
CA GLY A 73 -27.44 13.38 -5.51
C GLY A 73 -27.41 13.32 -7.05
N LYS A 74 -26.39 13.88 -7.68
CA LYS A 74 -26.25 13.88 -9.15
C LYS A 74 -25.01 13.09 -9.58
N LEU A 75 -25.14 12.31 -10.67
CA LEU A 75 -24.00 11.63 -11.27
C LEU A 75 -23.11 12.67 -11.97
N GLU A 76 -21.82 12.66 -11.66
CA GLU A 76 -20.82 13.55 -12.25
C GLU A 76 -20.05 12.87 -13.38
N SER A 77 -19.70 11.60 -13.21
CA SER A 77 -18.94 10.87 -14.20
C SER A 77 -19.28 9.39 -14.24
N HIS A 78 -19.13 8.82 -15.43
CA HIS A 78 -19.18 7.38 -15.70
C HIS A 78 -18.13 7.10 -16.79
N GLN A 79 -17.09 6.39 -16.45
CA GLN A 79 -15.96 6.13 -17.34
C GLN A 79 -15.68 4.64 -17.45
N ALA A 80 -15.25 4.25 -18.64
CA ALA A 80 -14.74 2.93 -18.95
C ALA A 80 -13.37 3.10 -19.59
N ASN A 81 -12.37 2.40 -19.09
CA ASN A 81 -11.03 2.45 -19.64
C ASN A 81 -10.45 1.05 -19.78
N LYS A 82 -9.77 0.81 -20.88
CA LYS A 82 -8.92 -0.36 -21.09
C LYS A 82 -7.59 0.09 -21.63
N GLN A 83 -6.50 -0.42 -21.06
CA GLN A 83 -5.14 -0.10 -21.49
C GLN A 83 -4.22 -1.30 -21.31
N ARG A 84 -3.19 -1.35 -22.13
CA ARG A 84 -2.04 -2.26 -21.98
C ARG A 84 -0.76 -1.45 -21.90
N LEU A 85 0.05 -1.73 -20.89
CA LEU A 85 1.31 -1.06 -20.65
C LEU A 85 2.41 -2.09 -20.51
N LEU A 86 3.49 -1.87 -21.27
CA LEU A 86 4.72 -2.67 -21.18
C LEU A 86 5.70 -2.00 -20.24
N ASP A 87 6.21 -2.78 -19.34
CA ASP A 87 7.44 -2.54 -18.59
C ASP A 87 8.48 -3.58 -18.99
N LEU A 88 9.71 -3.16 -19.10
CA LEU A 88 10.81 -4.08 -19.33
C LEU A 88 12.01 -3.73 -18.45
N ASP A 89 12.72 -4.75 -18.00
CA ASP A 89 14.02 -4.61 -17.33
C ASP A 89 15.08 -5.37 -18.14
N LEU A 90 16.07 -4.64 -18.64
CA LEU A 90 17.18 -5.16 -19.40
C LEU A 90 18.48 -4.82 -18.69
N ARG A 91 19.30 -5.84 -18.42
CA ARG A 91 20.54 -5.70 -17.66
C ARG A 91 21.75 -6.19 -18.42
N VAL A 92 22.79 -5.35 -18.40
CA VAL A 92 24.09 -5.55 -19.05
C VAL A 92 25.17 -5.54 -17.98
N GLY A 93 26.09 -6.50 -18.05
CA GLY A 93 27.10 -6.76 -17.04
C GLY A 93 26.91 -8.14 -16.46
N ASP A 94 26.83 -8.26 -15.15
CA ASP A 94 26.48 -9.48 -14.43
C ASP A 94 25.72 -9.18 -13.13
N TYR A 95 25.29 -10.20 -12.39
CA TYR A 95 24.54 -10.03 -11.14
C TYR A 95 25.27 -9.20 -10.09
N SER A 96 26.61 -9.27 -10.07
CA SER A 96 27.42 -8.53 -9.09
C SER A 96 27.58 -7.07 -9.43
N PHE A 97 27.63 -6.74 -10.75
CA PHE A 97 27.84 -5.37 -11.23
C PHE A 97 27.22 -5.17 -12.60
N ASP A 98 26.19 -4.34 -12.67
CA ASP A 98 25.42 -4.11 -13.89
C ASP A 98 25.17 -2.62 -14.18
N ASN A 99 24.38 -2.36 -15.24
CA ASN A 99 24.00 -1.02 -15.66
C ASN A 99 23.09 -0.29 -14.66
N THR A 100 22.59 -0.96 -13.62
CA THR A 100 21.76 -0.31 -12.58
C THR A 100 22.58 0.19 -11.39
N HIS A 101 23.89 -0.11 -11.37
CA HIS A 101 24.81 0.32 -10.33
C HIS A 101 24.71 1.83 -10.04
N ILE A 102 24.78 2.20 -8.77
CA ILE A 102 24.67 3.59 -8.33
C ILE A 102 25.88 4.39 -8.81
N ILE A 103 25.64 5.48 -9.53
CA ILE A 103 26.68 6.41 -10.01
C ILE A 103 26.71 7.59 -9.05
N ARG A 104 27.87 7.91 -8.50
CA ARG A 104 28.05 9.02 -7.57
C ARG A 104 27.69 10.36 -8.21
N GLY A 105 27.07 11.23 -7.43
CA GLY A 105 26.65 12.57 -7.88
C GLY A 105 25.43 12.56 -8.79
N GLN A 106 24.92 11.39 -9.17
CA GLN A 106 23.58 11.27 -9.71
C GLN A 106 22.64 10.95 -8.56
N SER A 107 21.59 11.76 -8.38
CA SER A 107 20.46 11.31 -7.55
C SER A 107 20.00 9.97 -8.13
N PHE A 108 19.76 9.00 -7.27
CA PHE A 108 18.94 7.85 -7.61
C PHE A 108 17.72 8.47 -8.29
N ASP A 109 17.46 8.10 -9.54
CA ASP A 109 16.44 8.76 -10.36
C ASP A 109 15.09 8.66 -9.63
N MET A 110 14.85 9.66 -8.79
CA MET A 110 13.74 9.73 -7.86
C MET A 110 12.49 10.04 -8.68
N GLY A 111 11.93 8.99 -9.29
CA GLY A 111 10.54 9.02 -9.71
C GLY A 111 10.23 9.66 -11.06
N GLY A 112 11.14 9.67 -11.98
CA GLY A 112 10.74 9.70 -13.38
C GLY A 112 10.19 8.32 -13.75
N GLY A 113 8.89 8.15 -13.90
CA GLY A 113 8.39 7.00 -14.62
C GLY A 113 9.18 6.89 -15.92
N ARG A 114 9.74 5.71 -16.24
CA ARG A 114 10.45 5.50 -17.53
C ARG A 114 9.52 5.72 -18.74
N GLY A 115 8.25 6.13 -18.47
CA GLY A 115 7.15 6.21 -19.39
C GLY A 115 6.69 4.80 -19.74
N ALA A 116 5.50 4.42 -19.28
CA ALA A 116 4.91 3.17 -19.71
C ALA A 116 4.82 3.16 -21.24
N VAL A 117 5.25 2.06 -21.86
CA VAL A 117 5.13 1.90 -23.31
C VAL A 117 3.74 1.32 -23.60
N PRO A 118 2.85 2.06 -24.28
CA PRO A 118 1.56 1.50 -24.68
C PRO A 118 1.73 0.31 -25.63
N VAL A 119 0.97 -0.76 -25.39
CA VAL A 119 0.92 -1.95 -26.24
C VAL A 119 -0.43 -1.99 -26.93
N PRO A 120 -0.51 -2.43 -28.21
CA PRO A 120 -1.78 -2.56 -28.91
C PRO A 120 -2.81 -3.36 -28.15
N LEU A 121 -4.06 -2.88 -28.12
CA LEU A 121 -5.18 -3.60 -27.48
C LEU A 121 -5.71 -4.76 -28.33
N MET A 122 -5.46 -4.71 -29.64
CA MET A 122 -5.78 -5.82 -30.52
C MET A 122 -4.76 -6.94 -30.37
N ASP A 123 -5.24 -8.17 -30.33
CA ASP A 123 -4.39 -9.35 -30.18
C ASP A 123 -3.80 -9.78 -31.54
N GLU A 124 -2.87 -8.94 -32.04
CA GLU A 124 -2.12 -9.19 -33.26
C GLU A 124 -0.64 -9.40 -32.93
N GLU A 125 -0.17 -10.64 -33.06
CA GLU A 125 1.21 -11.02 -32.69
C GLU A 125 2.28 -10.12 -33.34
N PRO A 126 2.24 -9.79 -34.65
CA PRO A 126 3.25 -8.94 -35.26
C PRO A 126 3.31 -7.53 -34.65
N ALA A 127 2.15 -6.93 -34.35
CA ALA A 127 2.08 -5.58 -33.79
C ALA A 127 2.62 -5.56 -32.33
N ILE A 128 2.27 -6.58 -31.55
CA ILE A 128 2.79 -6.73 -30.17
C ILE A 128 4.31 -6.91 -30.19
N ARG A 129 4.83 -7.83 -31.04
CA ARG A 129 6.27 -8.08 -31.15
C ARG A 129 7.04 -6.87 -31.65
N GLN A 130 6.49 -6.10 -32.58
CA GLN A 130 7.09 -4.83 -33.04
C GLN A 130 7.23 -3.82 -31.88
N CYS A 131 6.22 -3.73 -31.02
CA CYS A 131 6.26 -2.88 -29.82
C CYS A 131 7.35 -3.34 -28.86
N LEU A 132 7.41 -4.64 -28.54
CA LEU A 132 8.44 -5.23 -27.68
C LEU A 132 9.86 -4.98 -28.23
N TRP A 133 10.07 -5.25 -29.53
CA TRP A 133 11.35 -5.03 -30.18
C TRP A 133 11.80 -3.57 -30.09
N THR A 134 10.94 -2.62 -30.42
CA THR A 134 11.28 -1.19 -30.38
C THR A 134 11.66 -0.74 -28.96
N ALA A 135 10.91 -1.19 -27.95
CA ALA A 135 11.17 -0.88 -26.54
C ALA A 135 12.50 -1.51 -26.08
N THR A 136 12.77 -2.74 -26.50
CA THR A 136 14.00 -3.48 -26.14
C THR A 136 15.24 -2.88 -26.76
N ASP A 137 15.20 -2.46 -28.05
CA ASP A 137 16.32 -1.80 -28.71
C ASP A 137 16.74 -0.52 -27.98
N ARG A 138 15.76 0.31 -27.60
CA ARG A 138 16.01 1.52 -26.81
C ARG A 138 16.62 1.21 -25.44
N ALA A 139 16.06 0.22 -24.75
CA ALA A 139 16.52 -0.15 -23.41
C ALA A 139 17.93 -0.74 -23.47
N PHE A 140 18.26 -1.57 -24.46
CA PHE A 140 19.59 -2.14 -24.63
C PHE A 140 20.64 -1.05 -24.85
N LYS A 141 20.38 -0.09 -25.77
CA LYS A 141 21.28 1.05 -26.03
C LYS A 141 21.51 1.88 -24.77
N ALA A 142 20.46 2.19 -24.03
CA ALA A 142 20.55 2.92 -22.77
C ALA A 142 21.29 2.14 -21.67
N ALA A 143 21.09 0.83 -21.60
CA ALA A 143 21.77 -0.03 -20.63
C ALA A 143 23.29 -0.11 -20.91
N VAL A 144 23.70 -0.27 -22.17
CA VAL A 144 25.11 -0.28 -22.57
C VAL A 144 25.80 1.04 -22.25
N GLU A 145 25.16 2.17 -22.60
CA GLU A 145 25.69 3.51 -22.29
C GLU A 145 25.85 3.71 -20.77
N ARG A 146 24.81 3.36 -20.00
CA ARG A 146 24.85 3.50 -18.54
C ARG A 146 25.88 2.59 -17.91
N PHE A 147 26.05 1.36 -18.40
CA PHE A 147 27.07 0.44 -17.92
C PHE A 147 28.48 0.98 -18.13
N GLY A 148 28.74 1.63 -19.27
CA GLY A 148 29.99 2.35 -19.52
C GLY A 148 30.25 3.44 -18.47
N LYS A 149 29.24 4.24 -18.15
CA LYS A 149 29.32 5.26 -17.10
C LYS A 149 29.55 4.64 -15.71
N ALA A 150 28.87 3.55 -15.38
CA ALA A 150 29.05 2.82 -14.11
C ALA A 150 30.48 2.29 -13.97
N LYS A 151 31.05 1.66 -15.02
CA LYS A 151 32.46 1.20 -15.05
C LYS A 151 33.43 2.35 -14.80
N THR A 152 33.25 3.49 -15.47
CA THR A 152 34.10 4.67 -15.30
C THR A 152 34.01 5.20 -13.86
N ASN A 153 32.80 5.27 -13.30
CA ASN A 153 32.58 5.72 -11.94
C ASN A 153 33.24 4.80 -10.91
N LYS A 154 33.15 3.47 -11.10
CA LYS A 154 33.80 2.47 -10.23
C LYS A 154 35.33 2.54 -10.29
N ALA A 155 35.91 2.90 -11.43
CA ALA A 155 37.35 3.06 -11.59
C ALA A 155 37.93 4.23 -10.76
N VAL A 156 37.12 5.20 -10.40
CA VAL A 156 37.51 6.29 -9.48
C VAL A 156 37.56 5.69 -8.08
N LYS A 157 38.76 5.51 -7.50
CA LYS A 157 39.05 4.84 -6.23
C LYS A 157 38.48 5.57 -5.00
N VAL A 158 37.17 5.57 -4.83
CA VAL A 158 36.50 6.00 -3.59
C VAL A 158 35.73 4.82 -3.04
N LYS A 159 35.89 4.55 -1.75
CA LYS A 159 35.22 3.43 -1.06
C LYS A 159 33.69 3.58 -1.18
N GLU A 160 33.03 2.56 -1.67
CA GLU A 160 31.58 2.47 -1.68
C GLU A 160 31.06 2.16 -0.27
N GLU A 161 29.89 2.68 0.07
CA GLU A 161 29.25 2.43 1.37
C GLU A 161 28.61 1.02 1.44
N ASP A 162 28.20 0.48 0.30
CA ASP A 162 27.58 -0.85 0.18
C ASP A 162 28.23 -1.61 -0.99
N LEU A 163 28.75 -2.80 -0.71
CA LEU A 163 29.46 -3.65 -1.68
C LEU A 163 28.59 -4.83 -2.16
N SER A 164 27.29 -4.84 -1.81
CA SER A 164 26.39 -5.91 -2.24
C SER A 164 26.20 -5.88 -3.76
N ALA A 165 25.85 -7.04 -4.32
CA ALA A 165 25.53 -7.20 -5.73
C ALA A 165 24.42 -6.24 -6.20
N ASP A 166 24.35 -5.96 -7.49
CA ASP A 166 23.32 -5.08 -8.04
C ASP A 166 21.99 -5.79 -8.27
N PHE A 167 22.04 -7.13 -8.47
CA PHE A 167 20.84 -7.94 -8.69
C PHE A 167 20.99 -9.35 -8.09
N SER A 168 19.89 -9.92 -7.59
CA SER A 168 19.86 -11.30 -7.13
C SER A 168 19.36 -12.24 -8.22
N GLN A 169 19.95 -13.43 -8.30
CA GLN A 169 19.42 -14.51 -9.12
C GLN A 169 18.29 -15.21 -8.36
N GLU A 170 17.16 -15.46 -9.04
CA GLU A 170 16.00 -16.10 -8.45
C GLU A 170 15.60 -17.35 -9.25
N LYS A 171 14.90 -18.27 -8.59
CA LYS A 171 14.41 -19.49 -9.24
C LYS A 171 13.29 -19.15 -10.21
N ALA A 172 13.30 -19.81 -11.38
CA ALA A 172 12.20 -19.73 -12.33
C ALA A 172 10.87 -20.20 -11.72
N VAL A 173 9.80 -19.49 -12.05
CA VAL A 173 8.44 -19.78 -11.58
C VAL A 173 7.50 -19.90 -12.77
N GLN A 174 6.60 -20.89 -12.70
CA GLN A 174 5.49 -21.06 -13.65
C GLN A 174 4.19 -20.90 -12.88
N HIS A 175 3.37 -19.90 -13.24
CA HIS A 175 2.09 -19.65 -12.59
C HIS A 175 1.08 -19.09 -13.56
N ARG A 176 -0.18 -19.49 -13.41
CA ARG A 176 -1.28 -18.97 -14.23
C ARG A 176 -2.59 -18.90 -13.43
N ASP A 177 -3.04 -17.68 -13.19
CA ASP A 177 -4.39 -17.44 -12.69
C ASP A 177 -5.45 -17.62 -13.78
N ALA A 178 -6.65 -18.00 -13.38
CA ALA A 178 -7.82 -17.88 -14.22
C ALA A 178 -8.12 -16.40 -14.49
N LEU A 179 -8.23 -16.03 -15.76
CA LEU A 179 -8.56 -14.67 -16.15
C LEU A 179 -10.01 -14.34 -15.74
N ARG A 180 -10.21 -13.17 -15.18
CA ARG A 180 -11.52 -12.66 -14.79
C ARG A 180 -11.92 -11.47 -15.66
N GLU A 181 -13.18 -11.47 -16.09
CA GLU A 181 -13.76 -10.30 -16.74
C GLU A 181 -14.21 -9.29 -15.70
N LEU A 182 -14.07 -8.02 -16.04
CA LEU A 182 -14.65 -6.95 -15.24
C LEU A 182 -16.17 -6.92 -15.43
N ARG A 183 -16.91 -7.32 -14.39
CA ARG A 183 -18.38 -7.30 -14.37
C ARG A 183 -18.82 -6.34 -13.27
N VAL A 184 -19.52 -5.28 -13.66
CA VAL A 184 -20.04 -4.25 -12.74
C VAL A 184 -21.44 -3.86 -13.20
N ASP A 185 -22.43 -3.94 -12.32
CA ASP A 185 -23.74 -3.34 -12.56
C ASP A 185 -23.65 -1.82 -12.36
N THR A 186 -23.33 -1.12 -13.44
CA THR A 186 -23.16 0.34 -13.40
C THR A 186 -24.47 1.09 -13.16
N ALA A 187 -25.63 0.49 -13.48
CA ALA A 187 -26.94 1.10 -13.20
C ALA A 187 -27.25 1.05 -11.70
N GLN A 188 -27.04 -0.11 -11.08
CA GLN A 188 -27.17 -0.28 -9.63
C GLN A 188 -26.27 0.68 -8.87
N TRP A 189 -24.95 0.68 -9.18
CA TRP A 189 -23.98 1.54 -8.51
C TRP A 189 -24.27 3.03 -8.74
N SER A 190 -24.67 3.45 -9.94
CA SER A 190 -25.10 4.84 -10.18
C SER A 190 -26.25 5.24 -9.29
N GLY A 191 -27.23 4.35 -9.06
CA GLY A 191 -28.34 4.56 -8.14
C GLY A 191 -27.87 4.75 -6.70
N ILE A 192 -27.02 3.84 -6.21
CA ILE A 192 -26.46 3.87 -4.85
C ILE A 192 -25.68 5.18 -4.62
N LEU A 193 -24.72 5.50 -5.52
CA LEU A 193 -23.87 6.68 -5.38
C LEU A 193 -24.71 7.98 -5.33
N ARG A 194 -25.75 8.08 -6.15
CA ARG A 194 -26.66 9.24 -6.15
C ARG A 194 -27.40 9.36 -4.82
N ARG A 195 -27.96 8.26 -4.29
CA ARG A 195 -28.70 8.30 -3.02
C ARG A 195 -27.80 8.60 -1.82
N VAL A 196 -26.63 7.98 -1.76
CA VAL A 196 -25.64 8.25 -0.70
C VAL A 196 -25.12 9.69 -0.76
N SER A 197 -24.74 10.19 -1.95
CA SER A 197 -24.25 11.57 -2.09
C SER A 197 -25.33 12.63 -1.82
N ALA A 198 -26.61 12.30 -2.02
CA ALA A 198 -27.73 13.19 -1.69
C ALA A 198 -27.82 13.48 -0.19
N ARG A 199 -27.30 12.61 0.69
CA ARG A 199 -27.32 12.84 2.14
C ARG A 199 -26.62 14.15 2.53
N PHE A 200 -25.60 14.55 1.80
CA PHE A 200 -24.85 15.77 2.06
C PHE A 200 -25.59 17.07 1.73
N THR A 201 -26.76 17.00 1.08
CA THR A 201 -27.62 18.17 0.89
C THR A 201 -28.38 18.60 2.16
N SER A 202 -28.38 17.76 3.20
CA SER A 202 -29.07 18.04 4.48
C SER A 202 -28.42 19.16 5.28
N ASP A 203 -27.14 19.48 5.06
CA ASP A 203 -26.48 20.64 5.68
C ASP A 203 -25.83 21.52 4.58
N PRO A 204 -26.34 22.74 4.34
CA PRO A 204 -25.84 23.66 3.32
C PRO A 204 -24.42 24.16 3.59
N ARG A 205 -23.87 23.89 4.77
CA ARG A 205 -22.49 24.23 5.13
C ARG A 205 -21.48 23.18 4.66
N ILE A 206 -21.92 22.09 4.03
CA ILE A 206 -21.03 21.13 3.36
C ILE A 206 -20.76 21.66 1.95
N TYR A 207 -19.53 22.10 1.71
CA TYR A 207 -19.16 22.79 0.47
C TYR A 207 -18.64 21.86 -0.62
N SER A 208 -18.23 20.65 -0.27
CA SER A 208 -17.83 19.61 -1.21
C SER A 208 -18.23 18.25 -0.65
N ALA A 209 -18.84 17.44 -1.50
CA ALA A 209 -19.13 16.04 -1.18
C ALA A 209 -19.08 15.22 -2.47
N ARG A 210 -18.47 14.05 -2.41
CA ARG A 210 -18.40 13.12 -3.53
C ARG A 210 -18.44 11.69 -3.03
N VAL A 211 -19.19 10.86 -3.74
CA VAL A 211 -19.11 9.40 -3.60
C VAL A 211 -18.54 8.86 -4.90
N TYR A 212 -17.44 8.11 -4.79
CA TYR A 212 -16.70 7.59 -5.93
C TYR A 212 -16.59 6.07 -5.83
N PHE A 213 -16.89 5.40 -6.92
CA PHE A 213 -16.74 3.95 -7.07
C PHE A 213 -15.79 3.66 -8.22
N GLN A 214 -14.91 2.71 -8.04
CA GLN A 214 -14.01 2.21 -9.07
C GLN A 214 -13.86 0.71 -8.92
N SER A 215 -13.95 -0.01 -10.04
CA SER A 215 -13.64 -1.43 -10.14
C SER A 215 -12.62 -1.63 -11.24
N ASP A 216 -11.52 -2.28 -10.89
CA ASP A 216 -10.40 -2.58 -11.77
C ASP A 216 -10.18 -4.11 -11.82
N VAL A 217 -9.84 -4.63 -12.99
CA VAL A 217 -9.20 -5.94 -13.14
C VAL A 217 -7.86 -5.69 -13.83
N ASN A 218 -6.77 -5.98 -13.12
CA ASN A 218 -5.43 -5.93 -13.64
C ASN A 218 -4.95 -7.36 -13.96
N VAL A 219 -4.58 -7.60 -15.20
CA VAL A 219 -3.93 -8.85 -15.61
C VAL A 219 -2.49 -8.54 -15.95
N LYS A 220 -1.56 -9.19 -15.25
CA LYS A 220 -0.13 -9.06 -15.50
C LYS A 220 0.38 -10.31 -16.20
N PHE A 221 1.02 -10.13 -17.34
CA PHE A 221 1.75 -11.14 -18.07
C PHE A 221 3.24 -10.86 -17.88
N TYR A 222 3.96 -11.76 -17.24
CA TYR A 222 5.36 -11.61 -16.93
C TYR A 222 6.17 -12.79 -17.48
N VAL A 223 7.28 -12.48 -18.17
CA VAL A 223 8.28 -13.47 -18.60
C VAL A 223 9.68 -12.89 -18.39
N ASN A 224 10.64 -13.76 -18.09
CA ASN A 224 12.04 -13.35 -17.99
C ASN A 224 13.02 -14.39 -18.58
N SER A 225 14.27 -13.97 -18.80
CA SER A 225 15.33 -14.81 -19.35
C SER A 225 15.82 -15.91 -18.41
N GLU A 226 15.46 -15.89 -17.12
CA GLU A 226 15.71 -16.97 -16.16
C GLU A 226 14.67 -18.10 -16.27
N GLY A 227 13.62 -17.92 -17.08
CA GLY A 227 12.59 -18.93 -17.36
C GLY A 227 11.30 -18.77 -16.57
N SER A 228 11.08 -17.67 -15.86
CA SER A 228 9.79 -17.42 -15.20
C SER A 228 8.71 -17.04 -16.22
N GLU A 229 7.51 -17.60 -16.04
CA GLU A 229 6.29 -17.28 -16.79
C GLU A 229 5.14 -17.15 -15.81
N ILE A 230 4.61 -15.95 -15.64
CA ILE A 230 3.55 -15.66 -14.66
C ILE A 230 2.41 -14.91 -15.33
N VAL A 231 1.19 -15.39 -15.13
CA VAL A 231 -0.02 -14.65 -15.43
C VAL A 231 -0.79 -14.51 -14.13
N SER A 232 -0.91 -13.28 -13.63
CA SER A 232 -1.70 -12.97 -12.44
C SER A 232 -2.91 -12.11 -12.78
N CYS A 233 -4.02 -12.33 -12.06
CA CYS A 233 -5.27 -11.60 -12.22
C CYS A 233 -5.69 -10.97 -10.89
N GLU A 234 -5.61 -9.64 -10.81
CA GLU A 234 -5.79 -8.86 -9.60
C GLU A 234 -7.05 -7.98 -9.70
N PRO A 235 -8.24 -8.48 -9.31
CA PRO A 235 -9.43 -7.65 -9.20
C PRO A 235 -9.35 -6.77 -7.95
N ILE A 236 -9.81 -5.53 -8.05
CA ILE A 236 -9.92 -4.62 -6.91
C ILE A 236 -11.09 -3.67 -7.11
N VAL A 237 -11.89 -3.51 -6.07
CA VAL A 237 -13.02 -2.57 -6.05
C VAL A 237 -12.81 -1.58 -4.92
N LYS A 238 -13.04 -0.31 -5.19
CA LYS A 238 -12.85 0.80 -4.25
C LYS A 238 -14.10 1.67 -4.22
N LEU A 239 -14.51 2.05 -3.04
CA LEU A 239 -15.56 3.03 -2.82
C LEU A 239 -15.06 4.08 -1.83
N PHE A 240 -15.18 5.35 -2.19
CA PHE A 240 -14.81 6.48 -1.34
C PHE A 240 -16.02 7.40 -1.14
N ILE A 241 -16.26 7.79 0.10
CA ILE A 241 -17.17 8.86 0.46
C ILE A 241 -16.30 9.99 1.01
N THR A 242 -16.31 11.13 0.38
CA THR A 242 -15.55 12.31 0.80
C THR A 242 -16.49 13.48 1.01
N ALA A 243 -16.26 14.25 2.05
CA ALA A 243 -16.99 15.50 2.28
C ALA A 243 -16.09 16.51 2.99
N SER A 244 -16.33 17.78 2.77
CA SER A 244 -15.61 18.84 3.47
C SER A 244 -16.45 20.08 3.72
N THR A 245 -16.12 20.75 4.81
CA THR A 245 -16.66 22.06 5.20
C THR A 245 -15.53 23.01 5.58
N LYS A 246 -15.86 24.23 5.96
CA LYS A 246 -14.92 25.18 6.57
C LYS A 246 -15.46 25.69 7.90
N ALA A 247 -14.59 25.79 8.88
CA ALA A 247 -14.89 26.52 10.09
C ALA A 247 -14.93 28.04 9.83
N ASP A 248 -15.50 28.81 10.74
CA ASP A 248 -15.66 30.26 10.59
C ASP A 248 -14.30 31.00 10.53
N ASP A 249 -13.25 30.40 11.10
CA ASP A 249 -11.87 30.90 10.99
C ASP A 249 -11.18 30.56 9.65
N GLY A 250 -11.90 29.92 8.70
CA GLY A 250 -11.41 29.54 7.37
C GLY A 250 -10.74 28.18 7.28
N MET A 251 -10.58 27.44 8.39
CA MET A 251 -9.96 26.11 8.38
C MET A 251 -10.82 25.12 7.57
N THR A 252 -10.23 24.47 6.58
CA THR A 252 -10.89 23.38 5.85
C THR A 252 -10.92 22.12 6.71
N LEU A 253 -12.08 21.50 6.82
CA LEU A 253 -12.35 20.31 7.61
C LEU A 253 -12.81 19.18 6.69
N PRO A 254 -11.90 18.34 6.23
CA PRO A 254 -12.23 17.19 5.39
C PRO A 254 -12.55 15.96 6.25
N LEU A 255 -13.47 15.14 5.76
CA LEU A 255 -13.65 13.75 6.22
C LEU A 255 -13.72 12.83 5.02
N TYR A 256 -13.36 11.57 5.21
CA TYR A 256 -13.57 10.53 4.22
C TYR A 256 -13.84 9.17 4.86
N ARG A 257 -14.50 8.31 4.09
CA ARG A 257 -14.59 6.87 4.34
C ARG A 257 -14.12 6.14 3.09
N SER A 258 -13.37 5.07 3.29
CA SER A 258 -12.86 4.26 2.19
C SER A 258 -13.14 2.79 2.44
N TYR A 259 -13.63 2.13 1.41
CA TYR A 259 -13.88 0.70 1.40
C TYR A 259 -13.16 0.11 0.19
N THR A 260 -12.48 -0.98 0.40
CA THR A 260 -11.75 -1.66 -0.67
C THR A 260 -11.90 -3.17 -0.48
N ALA A 261 -12.20 -3.86 -1.58
CA ALA A 261 -12.42 -5.29 -1.59
C ALA A 261 -11.95 -5.92 -2.91
N PHE A 262 -11.90 -7.24 -2.99
CA PHE A 262 -11.59 -7.96 -4.23
C PHE A 262 -12.82 -8.19 -5.13
N SER A 263 -14.02 -7.87 -4.64
CA SER A 263 -15.27 -7.90 -5.42
C SER A 263 -16.28 -6.93 -4.83
N ASP A 264 -17.24 -6.48 -5.63
CA ASP A 264 -18.21 -5.46 -5.24
C ASP A 264 -19.29 -5.96 -4.26
N ASP A 265 -19.59 -7.26 -4.24
CA ASP A 265 -20.47 -7.90 -3.26
C ASP A 265 -19.90 -7.91 -1.82
N ARG A 266 -18.60 -7.62 -1.68
CA ARG A 266 -17.93 -7.48 -0.38
C ARG A 266 -17.83 -6.03 0.11
N LEU A 267 -18.31 -5.07 -0.66
CA LEU A 267 -18.46 -3.69 -0.20
C LEU A 267 -19.65 -3.57 0.75
N PRO A 268 -19.68 -2.55 1.63
CA PRO A 268 -20.82 -2.32 2.50
C PRO A 268 -22.12 -2.13 1.71
N VAL A 269 -23.21 -2.65 2.25
CA VAL A 269 -24.55 -2.45 1.70
C VAL A 269 -24.96 -0.98 1.74
N GLU A 270 -25.85 -0.57 0.86
CA GLU A 270 -26.31 0.83 0.74
C GLU A 270 -26.75 1.45 2.07
N ALA A 271 -27.43 0.69 2.93
CA ALA A 271 -27.89 1.17 4.23
C ALA A 271 -26.72 1.60 5.12
N GLN A 272 -25.60 0.84 5.11
CA GLN A 272 -24.39 1.21 5.84
C GLN A 272 -23.71 2.45 5.23
N LEU A 273 -23.59 2.52 3.90
CA LEU A 273 -23.02 3.68 3.21
C LEU A 273 -23.81 4.96 3.49
N THR A 274 -25.15 4.85 3.54
CA THR A 274 -26.04 5.96 3.88
C THR A 274 -25.83 6.42 5.32
N LYS A 275 -25.77 5.46 6.24
CA LYS A 275 -25.48 5.78 7.66
C LYS A 275 -24.11 6.46 7.80
N ASP A 276 -23.10 5.97 7.13
CA ASP A 276 -21.75 6.57 7.18
C ASP A 276 -21.75 8.01 6.63
N ALA A 277 -22.52 8.27 5.57
CA ALA A 277 -22.69 9.63 5.06
C ALA A 277 -23.39 10.55 6.08
N ASP A 278 -24.44 10.08 6.76
CA ASP A 278 -25.15 10.83 7.81
C ASP A 278 -24.26 11.09 9.03
N ASP A 279 -23.47 10.09 9.44
CA ASP A 279 -22.49 10.23 10.52
C ASP A 279 -21.40 11.27 10.15
N MET A 280 -20.95 11.29 8.88
CA MET A 280 -20.02 12.30 8.38
C MET A 280 -20.62 13.72 8.39
N VAL A 281 -21.89 13.90 8.00
CA VAL A 281 -22.59 15.20 8.09
C VAL A 281 -22.60 15.68 9.53
N SER A 282 -23.01 14.82 10.46
CA SER A 282 -23.09 15.15 11.89
C SER A 282 -21.72 15.49 12.47
N LEU A 283 -20.68 14.75 12.08
CA LEU A 283 -19.32 14.97 12.57
C LEU A 283 -18.71 16.26 11.99
N LEU A 284 -18.97 16.58 10.72
CA LEU A 284 -18.54 17.85 10.11
C LEU A 284 -19.15 19.05 10.82
N ALA A 285 -20.44 18.98 11.18
CA ALA A 285 -21.09 20.02 11.96
C ALA A 285 -20.41 20.23 13.33
N LYS A 286 -20.12 19.13 14.05
CA LYS A 286 -19.39 19.18 15.34
C LYS A 286 -17.97 19.73 15.18
N LEU A 287 -17.24 19.32 14.13
CA LEU A 287 -15.88 19.80 13.86
C LEU A 287 -15.83 21.32 13.59
N ARG A 288 -16.86 21.90 12.97
CA ARG A 288 -16.95 23.35 12.77
C ARG A 288 -16.95 24.10 14.09
N GLU A 289 -17.66 23.58 15.09
CA GLU A 289 -17.85 24.18 16.42
C GLU A 289 -16.69 23.82 17.37
N ALA A 290 -15.93 22.76 17.05
CA ALA A 290 -14.85 22.30 17.90
C ALA A 290 -13.76 23.35 18.09
N PRO A 291 -13.22 23.50 19.31
CA PRO A 291 -12.12 24.42 19.58
C PRO A 291 -10.84 24.00 18.86
N LEU A 292 -10.00 24.99 18.56
CA LEU A 292 -8.66 24.73 18.06
C LEU A 292 -7.81 24.09 19.16
N ALA A 293 -7.11 23.03 18.80
CA ALA A 293 -6.12 22.44 19.67
C ALA A 293 -4.91 23.36 19.82
N GLU A 294 -4.31 23.33 21.00
CA GLU A 294 -2.99 23.94 21.26
C GLU A 294 -1.87 22.95 20.92
N THR A 295 -0.64 23.47 20.84
CA THR A 295 0.54 22.62 20.81
C THR A 295 0.57 21.73 22.06
N TYR A 296 0.89 20.47 21.88
CA TYR A 296 0.81 19.49 22.94
C TYR A 296 1.97 18.51 22.87
N THR A 297 2.53 18.23 24.04
CA THR A 297 3.48 17.13 24.24
C THR A 297 3.03 16.35 25.46
N GLY A 298 2.72 15.06 25.28
CA GLY A 298 2.22 14.21 26.35
C GLY A 298 1.60 12.91 25.85
N PRO A 299 0.87 12.18 26.72
CA PRO A 299 0.34 10.87 26.40
C PRO A 299 -0.83 10.93 25.40
N ALA A 300 -0.89 9.90 24.55
CA ALA A 300 -1.96 9.79 23.58
C ALA A 300 -2.30 8.34 23.24
N ILE A 301 -3.53 8.11 22.79
CA ILE A 301 -3.97 6.88 22.12
C ILE A 301 -4.06 7.14 20.62
N LEU A 302 -3.46 6.26 19.84
CA LEU A 302 -3.74 6.09 18.41
C LEU A 302 -4.74 4.96 18.28
N SER A 303 -5.94 5.19 17.70
CA SER A 303 -6.89 4.12 17.38
C SER A 303 -6.23 3.08 16.47
N GLY A 304 -6.74 1.86 16.39
CA GLY A 304 -6.11 0.80 15.61
C GLY A 304 -5.85 1.19 14.16
N ARG A 305 -6.81 1.85 13.49
CA ARG A 305 -6.62 2.36 12.13
C ARG A 305 -5.56 3.47 12.07
N SER A 306 -5.59 4.40 13.01
CA SER A 306 -4.62 5.49 13.10
C SER A 306 -3.20 4.97 13.40
N ALA A 307 -3.08 3.97 14.28
CA ALA A 307 -1.81 3.30 14.57
C ALA A 307 -1.27 2.54 13.36
N GLY A 308 -2.13 1.89 12.57
CA GLY A 308 -1.75 1.24 11.32
C GLY A 308 -1.14 2.21 10.32
N VAL A 309 -1.80 3.35 10.06
CA VAL A 309 -1.27 4.42 9.19
C VAL A 309 0.02 5.00 9.74
N PHE A 310 0.08 5.25 11.05
CA PHE A 310 1.28 5.73 11.71
C PHE A 310 2.48 4.79 11.49
N PHE A 311 2.31 3.47 11.69
CA PHE A 311 3.36 2.50 11.43
C PHE A 311 3.73 2.41 9.95
N HIS A 312 2.75 2.53 9.04
CA HIS A 312 3.01 2.58 7.61
C HIS A 312 3.98 3.71 7.25
N GLU A 313 3.75 4.92 7.76
CA GLU A 313 4.56 6.10 7.45
C GLU A 313 5.92 6.09 8.16
N ILE A 314 5.93 5.81 9.46
CA ILE A 314 7.15 6.01 10.25
C ILE A 314 8.07 4.79 10.29
N PHE A 315 7.54 3.58 10.07
CA PHE A 315 8.30 2.35 10.05
C PHE A 315 8.40 1.77 8.62
N GLY A 316 7.26 1.56 7.98
CA GLY A 316 7.17 0.82 6.72
C GLY A 316 8.10 1.34 5.63
N HIS A 317 8.07 2.64 5.35
CA HIS A 317 8.96 3.24 4.35
C HIS A 317 10.45 3.18 4.70
N ARG A 318 10.81 3.02 5.97
CA ARG A 318 12.21 2.96 6.42
C ARG A 318 12.80 1.56 6.41
N VAL A 319 11.94 0.54 6.28
CA VAL A 319 12.37 -0.85 6.15
C VAL A 319 12.32 -1.36 4.70
N GLU A 320 12.02 -0.49 3.74
CA GLU A 320 12.17 -0.74 2.31
C GLU A 320 13.68 -0.82 1.99
N GLY A 321 14.19 -2.04 1.67
CA GLY A 321 15.62 -2.35 1.67
C GLY A 321 16.46 -1.53 0.71
N HIS A 322 15.94 -1.22 -0.50
CA HIS A 322 16.67 -0.41 -1.49
C HIS A 322 17.13 0.95 -0.93
N ARG A 323 16.43 1.50 0.07
CA ARG A 323 16.82 2.76 0.74
C ARG A 323 18.09 2.63 1.56
N GLN A 324 18.47 1.41 1.96
CA GLN A 324 19.69 1.18 2.74
C GLN A 324 20.95 1.21 1.86
N LYS A 325 20.80 1.00 0.55
CA LYS A 325 21.87 1.09 -0.45
C LYS A 325 22.06 2.51 -0.97
N ASP A 326 21.00 3.32 -1.00
CA ASP A 326 21.03 4.70 -1.51
C ASP A 326 21.77 5.63 -0.53
N PRO A 327 22.90 6.27 -0.93
CA PRO A 327 23.66 7.18 -0.07
C PRO A 327 22.89 8.47 0.25
N ASN A 328 21.85 8.82 -0.53
CA ASN A 328 21.01 10.00 -0.27
C ASN A 328 19.86 9.69 0.70
N SER A 329 19.62 8.44 1.01
CA SER A 329 18.61 8.02 1.98
C SER A 329 19.15 8.10 3.42
N ALA A 330 18.26 8.32 4.38
CA ALA A 330 18.59 8.42 5.79
C ALA A 330 19.10 7.10 6.40
N GLN A 331 18.79 5.95 5.80
CA GLN A 331 19.23 4.60 6.23
C GLN A 331 18.92 4.32 7.71
N THR A 332 17.76 4.76 8.20
CA THR A 332 17.41 4.87 9.63
C THR A 332 17.63 3.58 10.42
N PHE A 333 17.32 2.41 9.85
CA PHE A 333 17.41 1.12 10.54
C PHE A 333 18.62 0.28 10.14
N LYS A 334 19.52 0.76 9.28
CA LYS A 334 20.70 0.00 8.82
C LYS A 334 21.56 -0.49 10.01
N SER A 335 21.79 0.35 11.00
CA SER A 335 22.57 0.02 12.19
C SER A 335 21.78 -0.66 13.31
N PHE A 336 20.49 -0.91 13.12
CA PHE A 336 19.58 -1.48 14.13
C PHE A 336 19.25 -2.95 13.91
N VAL A 337 19.78 -3.60 12.88
CA VAL A 337 19.60 -5.03 12.67
C VAL A 337 20.02 -5.80 13.91
N ASN A 338 19.15 -6.69 14.40
CA ASN A 338 19.28 -7.45 15.65
C ASN A 338 19.33 -6.59 16.94
N LYS A 339 18.83 -5.34 16.87
CA LYS A 339 18.71 -4.47 18.05
C LYS A 339 17.25 -4.15 18.34
N LYS A 340 16.99 -3.84 19.62
CA LYS A 340 15.67 -3.44 20.09
C LYS A 340 15.32 -2.04 19.56
N ILE A 341 14.13 -1.92 18.97
CA ILE A 341 13.56 -0.65 18.45
C ILE A 341 12.12 -0.41 18.92
N LEU A 342 11.46 -1.45 19.46
CA LEU A 342 10.09 -1.42 19.96
C LEU A 342 10.01 -2.10 21.33
N PRO A 343 8.95 -1.90 22.10
CA PRO A 343 8.67 -2.71 23.29
C PRO A 343 8.62 -4.20 22.95
N SER A 344 9.05 -5.04 23.89
CA SER A 344 9.15 -6.50 23.66
C SER A 344 7.81 -7.20 23.39
N PHE A 345 6.70 -6.57 23.72
CA PHE A 345 5.36 -7.13 23.45
C PHE A 345 4.83 -6.80 22.04
N ILE A 346 5.57 -6.05 21.21
CA ILE A 346 5.20 -5.65 19.85
C ILE A 346 6.01 -6.42 18.83
N ASP A 347 5.32 -7.06 17.90
CA ASP A 347 5.86 -7.61 16.65
C ASP A 347 5.36 -6.80 15.46
N VAL A 348 6.15 -6.70 14.39
CA VAL A 348 5.74 -6.08 13.12
C VAL A 348 6.02 -7.03 11.97
N VAL A 349 4.97 -7.32 11.21
CA VAL A 349 4.99 -8.31 10.14
C VAL A 349 4.48 -7.68 8.86
N PHE A 350 5.10 -8.04 7.73
CA PHE A 350 4.56 -7.82 6.39
C PHE A 350 4.20 -9.17 5.79
N ASP A 351 2.92 -9.37 5.48
CA ASP A 351 2.45 -10.65 4.94
C ASP A 351 1.60 -10.44 3.68
N PRO A 352 2.25 -10.41 2.51
CA PRO A 352 1.56 -10.28 1.23
C PRO A 352 0.70 -11.50 0.88
N THR A 353 0.89 -12.66 1.55
CA THR A 353 0.14 -13.88 1.25
C THR A 353 -1.23 -13.94 1.91
N LYS A 354 -1.50 -13.02 2.84
CA LYS A 354 -2.75 -12.98 3.60
C LYS A 354 -3.81 -12.17 2.87
N LYS A 355 -4.88 -12.82 2.42
CA LYS A 355 -5.99 -12.19 1.68
C LYS A 355 -6.91 -11.36 2.57
N GLN A 356 -7.09 -11.76 3.84
CA GLN A 356 -8.11 -11.19 4.74
C GLN A 356 -7.64 -11.14 6.19
N ARG A 357 -8.20 -10.20 6.96
CA ARG A 357 -8.15 -10.17 8.42
C ARG A 357 -9.56 -9.97 8.96
N GLY A 358 -10.10 -10.98 9.65
CA GLY A 358 -11.54 -11.05 9.92
C GLY A 358 -12.31 -11.06 8.59
N GLU A 359 -13.30 -10.20 8.46
CA GLU A 359 -14.12 -10.05 7.24
C GLU A 359 -13.55 -9.05 6.24
N THR A 360 -12.47 -8.35 6.57
CA THR A 360 -11.90 -7.30 5.73
C THR A 360 -10.83 -7.86 4.78
N ASP A 361 -10.98 -7.59 3.50
CA ASP A 361 -9.96 -7.89 2.50
C ASP A 361 -8.71 -7.01 2.70
N LEU A 362 -7.53 -7.60 2.54
CA LEU A 362 -6.25 -6.92 2.67
C LEU A 362 -5.66 -6.68 1.28
N VAL A 363 -5.73 -5.45 0.81
CA VAL A 363 -5.38 -5.10 -0.59
C VAL A 363 -3.88 -5.05 -0.87
N GLY A 364 -3.05 -5.19 0.15
CA GLY A 364 -1.62 -5.44 -0.02
C GLY A 364 -1.29 -6.91 -0.28
N TYR A 365 -2.30 -7.78 -0.54
CA TYR A 365 -2.14 -9.16 -0.97
C TYR A 365 -1.63 -9.25 -2.41
N PHE A 366 -0.69 -10.14 -2.66
CA PHE A 366 -0.26 -10.62 -3.97
C PHE A 366 0.45 -11.98 -3.82
N GLU A 367 0.50 -12.78 -4.89
CA GLU A 367 1.17 -14.09 -4.89
C GLU A 367 2.62 -13.98 -5.39
N PHE A 368 2.86 -13.07 -6.33
CA PHE A 368 4.17 -12.77 -6.90
C PHE A 368 4.38 -11.27 -6.93
N ASP A 369 5.58 -10.84 -6.65
CA ASP A 369 5.96 -9.44 -6.79
C ASP A 369 6.18 -9.05 -8.26
N ASP A 370 6.43 -7.78 -8.55
CA ASP A 370 6.58 -7.27 -9.92
C ASP A 370 7.95 -7.62 -10.57
N GLU A 371 8.78 -8.41 -9.87
CA GLU A 371 10.01 -9.04 -10.40
C GLU A 371 9.86 -10.55 -10.58
N GLY A 372 8.65 -11.10 -10.39
CA GLY A 372 8.33 -12.51 -10.54
C GLY A 372 8.80 -13.39 -9.38
N VAL A 373 9.11 -12.81 -8.23
CA VAL A 373 9.50 -13.54 -7.02
C VAL A 373 8.26 -13.89 -6.20
N PRO A 374 8.12 -15.14 -5.72
CA PRO A 374 7.01 -15.51 -4.85
C PRO A 374 6.97 -14.64 -3.59
N ALA A 375 5.79 -14.13 -3.30
CA ALA A 375 5.51 -13.35 -2.10
C ALA A 375 5.77 -14.16 -0.82
N ARG A 376 6.39 -13.54 0.18
CA ARG A 376 6.72 -14.20 1.45
C ARG A 376 6.38 -13.31 2.63
N LYS A 377 5.93 -13.95 3.70
CA LYS A 377 5.80 -13.28 5.00
C LYS A 377 7.18 -12.86 5.51
N VAL A 378 7.31 -11.59 5.87
CA VAL A 378 8.53 -11.01 6.47
C VAL A 378 8.19 -10.56 7.88
N VAL A 379 8.89 -11.12 8.85
CA VAL A 379 8.86 -10.63 10.24
C VAL A 379 9.93 -9.57 10.35
N SER A 380 9.56 -8.30 10.29
CA SER A 380 10.52 -7.19 10.37
C SER A 380 10.90 -6.86 11.81
N VAL A 381 9.97 -7.05 12.75
CA VAL A 381 10.26 -6.91 14.19
C VAL A 381 9.71 -8.13 14.92
N LYS A 382 10.56 -8.76 15.73
CA LYS A 382 10.20 -9.85 16.61
C LYS A 382 10.60 -9.52 18.04
N ASP A 383 9.66 -9.61 18.99
CA ASP A 383 9.90 -9.30 20.40
C ASP A 383 10.54 -7.89 20.60
N GLY A 384 10.12 -6.93 19.78
CA GLY A 384 10.66 -5.57 19.75
C GLY A 384 12.03 -5.44 19.07
N ILE A 385 12.64 -6.53 18.60
CA ILE A 385 13.95 -6.55 17.94
C ILE A 385 13.76 -6.48 16.42
N PHE A 386 14.44 -5.56 15.76
CA PHE A 386 14.43 -5.43 14.30
C PHE A 386 15.26 -6.54 13.65
N THR A 387 14.67 -7.30 12.72
CA THR A 387 15.28 -8.51 12.16
C THR A 387 15.45 -8.48 10.65
N SER A 388 14.57 -7.80 9.90
CA SER A 388 14.60 -7.88 8.43
C SER A 388 14.01 -6.66 7.73
N PHE A 389 14.60 -6.34 6.59
CA PHE A 389 14.07 -5.40 5.60
C PHE A 389 13.11 -6.10 4.61
N LEU A 390 12.28 -5.30 3.93
CA LEU A 390 11.57 -5.70 2.73
C LEU A 390 12.55 -5.64 1.55
N MET A 391 12.69 -6.74 0.81
CA MET A 391 13.68 -6.87 -0.24
C MET A 391 13.04 -7.12 -1.60
N CYS A 392 13.46 -6.35 -2.59
CA CYS A 392 13.35 -6.66 -4.01
C CYS A 392 14.63 -7.36 -4.49
N ARG A 393 14.77 -7.58 -5.78
CA ARG A 393 15.96 -8.22 -6.37
C ARG A 393 17.23 -7.33 -6.38
N SER A 394 17.19 -6.17 -5.70
CA SER A 394 18.38 -5.36 -5.43
C SER A 394 18.92 -5.68 -4.03
N PRO A 395 19.99 -6.47 -3.90
CA PRO A 395 20.61 -6.80 -2.62
C PRO A 395 21.14 -5.58 -1.87
N ILE A 396 21.20 -5.70 -0.55
CA ILE A 396 21.88 -4.76 0.34
C ILE A 396 22.80 -5.52 1.29
N GLU A 397 23.70 -4.82 1.95
CA GLU A 397 24.61 -5.43 2.92
C GLU A 397 23.87 -6.29 3.95
N GLY A 398 24.23 -7.56 4.06
CA GLY A 398 23.60 -8.54 4.95
C GLY A 398 22.33 -9.20 4.41
N PHE A 399 21.76 -8.74 3.27
CA PHE A 399 20.53 -9.28 2.67
C PHE A 399 20.72 -9.49 1.17
N ALA A 400 21.12 -10.70 0.78
CA ALA A 400 21.58 -11.03 -0.57
C ALA A 400 20.45 -11.39 -1.55
N SER A 401 19.23 -11.68 -1.09
CA SER A 401 18.13 -12.19 -1.92
C SER A 401 16.85 -11.39 -1.71
N SER A 402 15.98 -11.43 -2.71
CA SER A 402 14.61 -10.91 -2.60
C SER A 402 13.79 -11.73 -1.60
N ASN A 403 12.87 -11.08 -0.91
CA ASN A 403 11.83 -11.74 -0.12
C ASN A 403 10.42 -11.48 -0.69
N GLY A 404 10.35 -11.17 -2.01
CA GLY A 404 9.10 -11.02 -2.72
C GLY A 404 8.36 -9.73 -2.40
N HIS A 405 9.09 -8.62 -2.26
CA HIS A 405 8.50 -7.29 -2.02
C HIS A 405 8.92 -6.26 -3.07
N GLY A 406 9.38 -6.70 -4.25
CA GLY A 406 9.61 -5.83 -5.40
C GLY A 406 8.29 -5.37 -6.02
N ARG A 407 7.92 -4.09 -5.89
CA ARG A 407 6.62 -3.60 -6.35
C ARG A 407 6.71 -2.28 -7.08
N ARG A 408 5.76 -2.06 -8.01
CA ARG A 408 5.62 -0.81 -8.77
C ARG A 408 4.20 -0.60 -9.27
N GLN A 409 3.92 0.62 -9.65
CA GLN A 409 2.88 0.95 -10.62
C GLN A 409 3.44 0.73 -12.03
N ALA A 410 2.60 0.32 -13.00
CA ALA A 410 3.01 0.21 -14.40
C ALA A 410 3.64 1.52 -14.90
N GLY A 411 4.78 1.41 -15.59
CA GLY A 411 5.58 2.55 -16.07
C GLY A 411 6.65 3.06 -15.10
N TYR A 412 6.75 2.48 -13.90
CA TYR A 412 7.74 2.85 -12.90
C TYR A 412 8.79 1.74 -12.71
N ARG A 413 9.93 2.10 -12.12
CA ARG A 413 10.95 1.12 -11.72
C ARG A 413 10.49 0.34 -10.50
N VAL A 414 10.80 -0.96 -10.44
CA VAL A 414 10.58 -1.78 -9.24
C VAL A 414 11.56 -1.38 -8.15
N VAL A 415 11.04 -1.25 -6.92
CA VAL A 415 11.83 -1.15 -5.69
C VAL A 415 11.13 -1.95 -4.58
N ALA A 416 11.81 -2.17 -3.46
CA ALA A 416 11.18 -2.81 -2.32
C ALA A 416 10.06 -1.92 -1.74
N ARG A 417 8.84 -2.47 -1.58
CA ARG A 417 7.66 -1.74 -1.09
C ARG A 417 6.90 -2.57 -0.07
N GLN A 418 6.10 -1.88 0.72
CA GLN A 418 5.20 -2.49 1.68
C GLN A 418 4.11 -3.34 1.01
N SER A 419 3.56 -4.27 1.80
CA SER A 419 2.42 -5.14 1.45
C SER A 419 1.30 -4.98 2.50
N ASN A 420 0.88 -6.05 3.15
CA ASN A 420 0.02 -6.02 4.33
C ASN A 420 0.90 -5.86 5.58
N LEU A 421 1.02 -4.64 6.08
CA LEU A 421 1.66 -4.35 7.36
C LEU A 421 0.72 -4.75 8.50
N MET A 422 1.22 -5.53 9.45
CA MET A 422 0.49 -5.93 10.65
C MET A 422 1.34 -5.65 11.89
N VAL A 423 0.85 -4.78 12.74
CA VAL A 423 1.35 -4.59 14.10
C VAL A 423 0.61 -5.57 15.00
N GLU A 424 1.34 -6.41 15.69
CA GLU A 424 0.79 -7.42 16.58
C GLU A 424 1.29 -7.21 18.01
N ALA A 425 0.37 -7.18 18.98
CA ALA A 425 0.71 -7.06 20.38
C ALA A 425 0.34 -8.35 21.11
N ARG A 426 1.28 -8.89 21.90
CA ARG A 426 1.04 -10.10 22.69
C ARG A 426 0.30 -9.82 24.00
N GLU A 427 0.46 -8.62 24.52
CA GLU A 427 -0.22 -8.14 25.71
C GLU A 427 -1.23 -7.08 25.27
N GLN A 428 -2.50 -7.33 25.52
CA GLN A 428 -3.61 -6.47 25.12
C GLN A 428 -4.55 -6.24 26.30
N ILE A 429 -5.12 -5.05 26.36
CA ILE A 429 -6.12 -4.66 27.35
C ILE A 429 -7.36 -4.09 26.66
N SER A 430 -8.53 -4.12 27.31
CA SER A 430 -9.75 -3.55 26.73
C SER A 430 -9.59 -2.07 26.44
N LEU A 431 -10.35 -1.53 25.47
CA LEU A 431 -10.32 -0.11 25.12
C LEU A 431 -10.67 0.81 26.31
N ASP A 432 -11.56 0.37 27.20
CA ASP A 432 -11.85 1.08 28.45
C ASP A 432 -10.64 1.11 29.38
N SER A 433 -9.94 -0.03 29.52
CA SER A 433 -8.69 -0.12 30.28
C SER A 433 -7.59 0.75 29.67
N LEU A 434 -7.51 0.79 28.34
CA LEU A 434 -6.56 1.64 27.62
C LEU A 434 -6.83 3.13 27.87
N SER A 435 -8.09 3.54 27.86
CA SER A 435 -8.52 4.90 28.21
C SER A 435 -8.20 5.25 29.66
N ASN A 436 -8.39 4.32 30.59
CA ASN A 436 -8.03 4.50 32.00
C ASN A 436 -6.50 4.56 32.18
N ALA A 437 -5.73 3.77 31.44
CA ALA A 437 -4.27 3.85 31.41
C ALA A 437 -3.78 5.21 30.87
N LEU A 438 -4.44 5.76 29.86
CA LEU A 438 -4.15 7.14 29.38
C LEU A 438 -4.38 8.16 30.48
N ARG A 439 -5.51 8.08 31.20
CA ARG A 439 -5.80 9.00 32.34
C ARG A 439 -4.76 8.88 33.46
N ALA A 440 -4.35 7.66 33.78
CA ALA A 440 -3.30 7.41 34.77
C ALA A 440 -1.96 8.01 34.31
N GLU A 441 -1.61 7.84 33.03
CA GLU A 441 -0.38 8.41 32.47
C GLU A 441 -0.41 9.94 32.43
N CYS A 442 -1.57 10.57 32.15
CA CYS A 442 -1.78 12.00 32.27
C CYS A 442 -1.49 12.49 33.69
N LYS A 443 -2.04 11.83 34.71
CA LYS A 443 -1.80 12.17 36.12
C LYS A 443 -0.33 12.03 36.49
N ARG A 444 0.34 10.94 36.04
CA ARG A 444 1.78 10.71 36.28
C ARG A 444 2.64 11.85 35.70
N GLN A 445 2.24 12.41 34.55
CA GLN A 445 2.94 13.49 33.86
C GLN A 445 2.43 14.89 34.25
N ASN A 446 1.51 14.99 35.20
CA ASN A 446 0.85 16.24 35.59
C ASN A 446 0.22 17.00 34.41
N LYS A 447 -0.53 16.23 33.57
CA LYS A 447 -1.28 16.75 32.42
C LYS A 447 -2.78 16.67 32.71
N ASP A 448 -3.52 17.70 32.33
CA ASP A 448 -4.99 17.75 32.50
C ASP A 448 -5.71 16.78 31.57
N TYR A 449 -5.12 16.47 30.41
CA TYR A 449 -5.69 15.57 29.40
C TYR A 449 -4.62 14.86 28.59
N GLY A 450 -5.02 13.77 27.94
CA GLY A 450 -4.32 13.11 26.83
C GLY A 450 -5.12 13.25 25.55
N LEU A 451 -4.51 12.89 24.42
CA LEU A 451 -5.17 12.92 23.11
C LEU A 451 -5.60 11.51 22.66
N LEU A 452 -6.73 11.43 21.97
CA LEU A 452 -7.15 10.27 21.20
C LEU A 452 -7.17 10.67 19.72
N PHE A 453 -6.31 10.07 18.91
CA PHE A 453 -6.35 10.15 17.46
C PHE A 453 -7.27 9.06 16.95
N ASP A 454 -8.55 9.41 16.78
CA ASP A 454 -9.59 8.47 16.39
C ASP A 454 -9.52 8.11 14.89
N ASP A 455 -9.26 9.11 14.04
CA ASP A 455 -9.09 8.89 12.60
C ASP A 455 -7.98 9.78 12.00
N ILE A 456 -7.28 9.20 11.01
CA ILE A 456 -6.16 9.81 10.30
C ILE A 456 -6.36 9.63 8.80
N SER A 457 -6.17 10.70 8.01
CA SER A 457 -6.34 10.64 6.55
C SER A 457 -5.23 9.88 5.83
N GLY A 458 -4.03 9.93 6.35
CA GLY A 458 -2.80 9.45 5.77
C GLY A 458 -1.64 10.29 6.29
N GLY A 459 -0.52 10.19 5.64
CA GLY A 459 0.66 10.95 6.01
C GLY A 459 1.66 10.98 4.87
N PHE A 460 2.80 11.57 5.15
CA PHE A 460 3.99 11.41 4.35
C PHE A 460 5.22 11.43 5.26
N THR A 461 6.29 10.82 4.78
CA THR A 461 7.54 10.76 5.49
C THR A 461 8.69 11.10 4.57
N PHE A 462 9.62 11.90 5.08
CA PHE A 462 10.88 12.13 4.39
C PHE A 462 11.88 11.07 4.80
N THR A 463 12.42 10.36 3.82
CA THR A 463 13.45 9.33 4.01
C THR A 463 14.83 9.77 3.54
N GLY A 464 14.98 10.99 3.01
CA GLY A 464 16.24 11.56 2.55
C GLY A 464 17.12 12.10 3.67
N ARG A 465 18.46 12.13 3.47
CA ARG A 465 19.44 12.69 4.43
C ARG A 465 19.40 14.21 4.51
N THR A 466 18.99 14.90 3.46
CA THR A 466 19.03 16.38 3.35
C THR A 466 17.88 17.06 4.07
N VAL A 467 16.86 16.32 4.45
CA VAL A 467 15.70 16.81 5.20
C VAL A 467 15.67 16.10 6.55
N PRO A 468 15.28 16.79 7.66
CA PRO A 468 15.11 16.11 8.94
C PRO A 468 14.28 14.84 8.74
N ASN A 469 14.70 13.74 9.37
CA ASN A 469 14.01 12.45 9.34
C ASN A 469 12.70 12.56 10.15
N ALA A 470 11.78 13.37 9.62
CA ALA A 470 10.52 13.75 10.21
C ALA A 470 9.36 13.11 9.45
N PHE A 471 8.27 12.92 10.12
CA PHE A 471 6.99 12.53 9.54
C PHE A 471 5.94 13.59 9.83
N ASN A 472 4.95 13.67 8.95
CA ASN A 472 3.73 14.41 9.17
C ASN A 472 2.55 13.49 8.88
N VAL A 473 1.76 13.23 9.89
CA VAL A 473 0.52 12.46 9.79
C VAL A 473 -0.63 13.42 10.05
N GLN A 474 -1.64 13.39 9.18
CA GLN A 474 -2.75 14.34 9.18
C GLN A 474 -3.97 13.75 9.88
N PRO A 475 -4.20 14.07 11.17
CA PRO A 475 -5.38 13.65 11.88
C PRO A 475 -6.64 14.31 11.30
N LEU A 476 -7.73 13.54 11.27
CA LEU A 476 -9.08 14.01 10.90
C LEU A 476 -9.95 14.24 12.12
N VAL A 477 -9.89 13.32 13.08
CA VAL A 477 -10.72 13.31 14.28
C VAL A 477 -9.84 13.12 15.50
N VAL A 478 -9.84 14.10 16.40
CA VAL A 478 -9.03 14.08 17.62
C VAL A 478 -9.88 14.52 18.80
N TYR A 479 -9.77 13.77 19.90
CA TYR A 479 -10.44 14.09 21.15
C TYR A 479 -9.41 14.33 22.25
N LYS A 480 -9.72 15.28 23.15
CA LYS A 480 -9.10 15.33 24.48
C LYS A 480 -9.84 14.35 25.40
N ILE A 481 -9.07 13.50 26.06
CA ILE A 481 -9.53 12.62 27.12
C ILE A 481 -9.00 13.17 28.43
N TYR A 482 -9.87 13.69 29.27
CA TYR A 482 -9.49 14.39 30.47
C TYR A 482 -9.09 13.43 31.61
N ALA A 483 -8.04 13.80 32.36
CA ALA A 483 -7.51 13.02 33.47
C ALA A 483 -8.48 12.88 34.65
N ASP A 484 -9.39 13.82 34.83
CA ASP A 484 -10.43 13.85 35.86
C ASP A 484 -11.67 13.03 35.51
N GLY A 485 -11.78 12.54 34.26
CA GLY A 485 -12.88 11.69 33.81
C GLY A 485 -14.11 12.44 33.27
N ARG A 486 -14.07 13.76 33.17
CA ARG A 486 -15.13 14.53 32.47
C ARG A 486 -15.27 14.12 31.01
N PRO A 487 -16.37 14.45 30.32
CA PRO A 487 -16.62 14.05 28.93
C PRO A 487 -15.50 14.44 27.98
N ASN A 488 -15.22 13.58 27.00
CA ASN A 488 -14.23 13.84 25.96
C ASN A 488 -14.62 15.06 25.12
N GLU A 489 -13.65 15.86 24.73
CA GLU A 489 -13.83 17.07 23.93
C GLU A 489 -13.23 16.88 22.53
N LEU A 490 -14.07 17.02 21.49
CA LEU A 490 -13.61 17.05 20.11
C LEU A 490 -12.79 18.32 19.86
N VAL A 491 -11.63 18.20 19.23
CA VAL A 491 -10.76 19.32 18.87
C VAL A 491 -10.33 19.25 17.41
N ARG A 492 -9.89 20.36 16.84
CA ARG A 492 -9.47 20.46 15.44
C ARG A 492 -8.14 21.20 15.27
N GLY A 493 -7.56 21.13 14.08
CA GLY A 493 -6.37 21.87 13.73
C GLY A 493 -5.09 21.30 14.32
N VAL A 494 -4.95 19.99 14.28
CA VAL A 494 -3.82 19.23 14.84
C VAL A 494 -3.03 18.60 13.70
N ASP A 495 -1.70 18.75 13.73
CA ASP A 495 -0.75 17.96 12.95
C ASP A 495 0.14 17.16 13.89
N LEU A 496 0.29 15.88 13.61
CA LEU A 496 1.12 14.98 14.39
C LEU A 496 2.51 14.96 13.78
N ILE A 497 3.50 15.33 14.60
CA ILE A 497 4.91 15.44 14.19
C ILE A 497 5.80 14.64 15.13
N GLY A 498 7.03 14.35 14.70
CA GLY A 498 8.02 13.71 15.56
C GLY A 498 9.12 12.99 14.79
N THR A 499 9.96 12.32 15.55
CA THR A 499 10.99 11.42 15.01
C THR A 499 10.62 9.96 15.28
N PRO A 500 10.83 9.04 14.33
CA PRO A 500 10.35 7.67 14.43
C PRO A 500 10.79 6.93 15.70
N LEU A 501 12.08 6.90 15.97
CA LEU A 501 12.64 6.11 17.09
C LEU A 501 12.16 6.59 18.46
N ALA A 502 12.02 7.90 18.64
CA ALA A 502 11.52 8.45 19.91
C ALA A 502 10.09 7.99 20.18
N THR A 503 9.22 8.06 19.17
CA THR A 503 7.81 7.67 19.33
C THR A 503 7.64 6.16 19.56
N PHE A 504 8.43 5.32 18.89
CA PHE A 504 8.35 3.86 19.08
C PHE A 504 8.70 3.41 20.50
N ASN A 505 9.72 4.01 21.10
CA ASN A 505 10.11 3.68 22.48
C ASN A 505 9.06 4.12 23.51
N ASN A 506 8.14 4.98 23.13
CA ASN A 506 7.10 5.53 24.00
C ASN A 506 5.79 4.72 23.98
N ILE A 507 5.69 3.62 23.20
CA ILE A 507 4.52 2.74 23.23
C ILE A 507 4.53 1.96 24.54
N ILE A 508 3.47 2.08 25.33
CA ILE A 508 3.40 1.50 26.69
C ILE A 508 2.25 0.50 26.88
N ALA A 509 1.25 0.49 26.02
CA ALA A 509 0.15 -0.50 26.04
C ALA A 509 -0.52 -0.62 24.67
N ALA A 510 -1.23 -1.73 24.46
CA ALA A 510 -2.03 -2.01 23.28
C ALA A 510 -3.45 -2.42 23.63
N GLY A 511 -4.43 -2.00 22.83
CA GLY A 511 -5.84 -2.40 22.92
C GLY A 511 -6.08 -3.82 22.41
N ASP A 512 -7.25 -4.36 22.68
CA ASP A 512 -7.73 -5.67 22.20
C ASP A 512 -8.53 -5.57 20.89
N ASP A 513 -8.58 -4.38 20.31
CA ASP A 513 -9.18 -4.10 19.00
C ASP A 513 -8.20 -4.35 17.85
N CYS A 514 -8.73 -4.25 16.64
CA CYS A 514 -7.90 -4.26 15.43
C CYS A 514 -8.50 -3.32 14.38
N GLY A 515 -7.83 -2.20 14.17
CA GLY A 515 -8.17 -1.30 13.07
C GLY A 515 -7.40 -1.65 11.80
N ILE A 516 -8.04 -1.51 10.64
CA ILE A 516 -7.47 -1.79 9.32
C ILE A 516 -7.58 -0.55 8.43
N PHE A 517 -6.49 -0.21 7.81
CA PHE A 517 -6.42 0.76 6.74
C PHE A 517 -6.10 0.03 5.43
N ASN A 518 -6.92 0.23 4.41
CA ASN A 518 -6.66 -0.16 3.04
C ASN A 518 -6.45 1.08 2.19
N GLY A 519 -5.38 1.12 1.40
CA GLY A 519 -5.07 2.30 0.62
C GLY A 519 -4.07 2.06 -0.50
N VAL A 520 -3.59 3.16 -1.08
CA VAL A 520 -2.53 3.17 -2.08
C VAL A 520 -1.37 3.97 -1.53
N CYS A 521 -0.22 3.33 -1.45
CA CYS A 521 1.03 3.96 -1.02
C CYS A 521 1.78 4.53 -2.21
N GLY A 522 1.96 5.85 -2.25
CA GLY A 522 2.75 6.54 -3.27
C GLY A 522 4.20 6.70 -2.84
N ALA A 523 5.13 6.28 -3.70
CA ALA A 523 6.57 6.54 -3.54
C ALA A 523 7.26 6.54 -4.92
N GLU A 524 8.60 6.41 -4.96
CA GLU A 524 9.40 6.45 -6.19
C GLU A 524 9.03 5.39 -7.24
N SER A 525 8.39 4.30 -6.85
CA SER A 525 7.87 3.29 -7.78
C SER A 525 6.38 3.49 -8.13
N GLY A 526 5.83 4.68 -7.91
CA GLY A 526 4.41 4.97 -8.13
C GLY A 526 3.53 4.47 -7.00
N GLY A 527 2.22 4.37 -7.28
CA GLY A 527 1.21 3.94 -6.32
C GLY A 527 1.04 2.42 -6.29
N VAL A 528 1.20 1.78 -5.13
CA VAL A 528 0.93 0.35 -4.94
C VAL A 528 -0.14 0.13 -3.88
N PRO A 529 -1.08 -0.84 -4.06
CA PRO A 529 -2.04 -1.17 -3.02
C PRO A 529 -1.36 -1.70 -1.76
N VAL A 530 -1.79 -1.25 -0.59
CA VAL A 530 -1.25 -1.66 0.71
C VAL A 530 -2.36 -1.77 1.75
N SER A 531 -2.14 -2.61 2.75
CA SER A 531 -2.94 -2.60 3.97
C SER A 531 -2.06 -2.36 5.18
N ALA A 532 -2.60 -1.69 6.19
CA ALA A 532 -1.95 -1.55 7.48
C ALA A 532 -2.97 -1.84 8.59
N SER A 533 -2.63 -2.74 9.48
CA SER A 533 -3.47 -3.13 10.60
C SER A 533 -2.73 -3.09 11.92
N SER A 534 -3.40 -2.63 12.97
CA SER A 534 -2.82 -2.49 14.30
C SER A 534 -3.92 -2.56 15.37
N PRO A 535 -3.61 -2.99 16.59
CA PRO A 535 -4.42 -2.63 17.76
C PRO A 535 -4.32 -1.12 18.02
N SER A 536 -5.24 -0.57 18.80
CA SER A 536 -5.06 0.76 19.39
C SER A 536 -3.84 0.79 20.28
N LEU A 537 -3.04 1.85 20.20
CA LEU A 537 -1.77 1.96 20.92
C LEU A 537 -1.76 3.17 21.85
N LEU A 538 -1.41 2.97 23.11
CA LEU A 538 -1.12 4.03 24.05
C LEU A 538 0.38 4.37 23.99
N VAL A 539 0.67 5.63 23.69
CA VAL A 539 2.03 6.19 23.74
C VAL A 539 2.16 7.16 24.91
N SER A 540 3.25 7.07 25.65
CA SER A 540 3.48 7.95 26.81
C SER A 540 3.79 9.39 26.41
N THR A 541 4.34 9.59 25.21
CA THR A 541 4.67 10.93 24.71
C THR A 541 4.54 11.00 23.19
N ILE A 542 3.75 11.94 22.73
CA ILE A 542 3.61 12.33 21.33
C ILE A 542 3.69 13.85 21.22
N GLU A 543 4.18 14.34 20.09
CA GLU A 543 4.27 15.77 19.81
C GLU A 543 3.26 16.18 18.76
N VAL A 544 2.57 17.26 19.05
CA VAL A 544 1.52 17.83 18.22
C VAL A 544 1.74 19.32 18.04
N GLN A 545 1.66 19.77 16.82
CA GLN A 545 1.66 21.19 16.47
C GLN A 545 0.32 21.65 15.95
N LYS A 546 0.08 22.96 16.00
CA LYS A 546 -1.06 23.57 15.33
C LYS A 546 -0.92 23.45 13.82
N LYS A 547 -1.99 23.00 13.17
CA LYS A 547 -2.07 23.02 11.73
C LYS A 547 -2.05 24.46 11.22
N SER A 548 -1.31 24.71 10.14
CA SER A 548 -1.31 26.02 9.49
C SER A 548 -2.71 26.37 8.99
N LYS A 549 -3.16 27.59 9.29
CA LYS A 549 -4.47 28.06 8.86
C LYS A 549 -4.47 28.42 7.37
N SER A 550 -5.52 28.02 6.66
CA SER A 550 -5.84 28.62 5.37
C SER A 550 -6.40 30.02 5.59
N GLN A 551 -5.99 30.99 4.78
CA GLN A 551 -6.57 32.34 4.79
C GLN A 551 -7.90 32.43 4.01
N ALA A 552 -8.31 31.36 3.34
CA ALA A 552 -9.53 31.31 2.55
C ALA A 552 -10.77 31.23 3.46
N LYS A 553 -11.53 32.31 3.55
CA LYS A 553 -12.79 32.36 4.27
C LYS A 553 -13.83 31.37 3.70
N PRO A 554 -14.88 31.02 4.48
CA PRO A 554 -16.03 30.30 3.95
C PRO A 554 -16.63 31.02 2.72
N PRO A 555 -17.37 30.30 1.85
CA PRO A 555 -18.07 30.91 0.72
C PRO A 555 -18.97 32.06 1.17
N ILE A 556 -18.97 33.15 0.41
CA ILE A 556 -19.85 34.34 0.66
C ILE A 556 -21.25 34.09 0.09
N LEU A 557 -21.33 33.35 -1.02
CA LEU A 557 -22.59 33.00 -1.65
C LEU A 557 -23.24 31.81 -0.95
N ASP A 558 -24.54 31.81 -0.87
CA ASP A 558 -25.31 30.68 -0.38
C ASP A 558 -25.10 29.44 -1.25
N HIS A 559 -25.25 28.25 -0.64
CA HIS A 559 -25.12 27.00 -1.36
C HIS A 559 -26.23 26.92 -2.45
N PRO A 560 -25.85 26.59 -3.75
CA PRO A 560 -26.80 26.63 -4.86
C PRO A 560 -27.90 25.56 -4.81
N VAL A 561 -27.70 24.51 -4.01
CA VAL A 561 -28.71 23.49 -3.77
C VAL A 561 -29.58 23.95 -2.58
N PRO A 562 -30.88 24.27 -2.79
CA PRO A 562 -31.76 24.65 -1.68
C PRO A 562 -31.75 23.54 -0.63
N SER A 563 -31.62 23.92 0.64
CA SER A 563 -31.91 22.99 1.73
C SER A 563 -33.35 22.50 1.53
N SER A 564 -33.52 21.21 1.23
CA SER A 564 -34.86 20.64 1.12
C SER A 564 -35.57 20.83 2.46
N ALA A 565 -36.52 21.75 2.45
CA ALA A 565 -37.58 21.93 3.42
C ALA A 565 -37.20 21.97 4.91
N LYS A 566 -37.36 23.12 5.50
CA LYS A 566 -37.85 23.14 6.89
C LYS A 566 -39.13 22.30 6.99
N PRO A 567 -39.28 21.48 8.04
CA PRO A 567 -40.49 20.69 8.26
C PRO A 567 -41.74 21.56 8.35
#